data_8614bb1068beea252ee6760babc972ee
#
_entry.id   8614bb1068beea252ee6760babc972ee
#
_cell.length_a   1.000
_cell.length_b   1.000
_cell.length_c   1.000
_cell.angle_alpha   90.00
_cell.angle_beta   90.00
_cell.angle_gamma   90.00
#
_symmetry.space_group_name_H-M   'P 1'
#
loop_
_entity.id
_entity.type
_entity.pdbx_description
1 polymer ?
#
loop_
_entity_poly.entity_id
_entity_poly.type
_entity_poly.pdbx_seq_one_letter_code
_entity_poly.pdbx_strand_id
1 'polypeptide(L)'
;SLHDVTERTQLTSNNQFELMLFRLGHAPGTDRRELFGINVFKVREIMVMPTITAMFNAPPHVLGVANIRGQIIPVIDLPAVVGCTPTRGHTILMVTEYARTTQAFAVEEVDEIVRLDWSRVLAAEGNGGDLVTSIAKIDGDADTSRLVQVLDVEQILRNVMPPANDDITAEDVGDAIRLPPGAVILAADDSPVARMMIEQGLTAMGVPYIMTK
;
A
#
# COMPACT_ATOMS: atom_id res chain seq x y z
N SER A 1 -9.70 0.56 15.86
CA SER A 1 -10.02 0.33 17.27
C SER A 1 -9.27 1.35 18.12
N LEU A 2 -9.68 1.55 19.37
CA LEU A 2 -8.98 2.45 20.32
C LEU A 2 -7.51 2.09 20.50
N HIS A 3 -7.15 0.84 20.28
CA HIS A 3 -5.77 0.35 20.31
C HIS A 3 -4.92 0.91 19.16
N ASP A 4 -5.47 0.98 17.95
CA ASP A 4 -4.81 1.58 16.77
C ASP A 4 -4.52 3.07 16.95
N VAL A 5 -5.45 3.79 17.61
CA VAL A 5 -5.28 5.23 17.87
C VAL A 5 -4.19 5.45 18.92
N THR A 6 -4.14 4.58 19.95
CA THR A 6 -3.14 4.67 21.02
C THR A 6 -1.74 4.36 20.50
N GLU A 7 -1.58 3.35 19.63
CA GLU A 7 -0.29 3.04 19.02
C GLU A 7 0.18 4.14 18.08
N ARG A 8 -0.70 4.70 17.25
CA ARG A 8 -0.39 5.86 16.40
C ARG A 8 0.02 7.08 17.22
N THR A 9 -0.64 7.30 18.36
CA THR A 9 -0.35 8.44 19.24
C THR A 9 0.97 8.25 19.97
N GLN A 10 1.33 7.03 20.37
CA GLN A 10 2.64 6.75 20.99
C GLN A 10 3.80 6.89 19.99
N LEU A 11 3.61 6.50 18.73
CA LEU A 11 4.61 6.68 17.67
C LEU A 11 4.86 8.15 17.36
N THR A 12 3.82 8.98 17.33
CA THR A 12 3.95 10.43 17.14
C THR A 12 4.59 11.12 18.35
N SER A 13 4.37 10.62 19.57
CA SER A 13 4.94 11.20 20.79
C SER A 13 6.46 10.94 20.91
N ASN A 14 6.98 9.86 20.35
CA ASN A 14 8.40 9.50 20.40
C ASN A 14 9.20 9.95 19.17
N ASN A 15 8.57 10.58 18.17
CA ASN A 15 9.21 11.03 16.94
C ASN A 15 10.01 9.95 16.19
N GLN A 16 9.68 8.68 16.39
CA GLN A 16 10.36 7.51 15.82
C GLN A 16 9.40 6.63 15.05
N PHE A 17 9.93 5.91 14.05
CA PHE A 17 9.20 4.91 13.29
C PHE A 17 10.11 3.72 12.98
N GLU A 18 9.50 2.59 12.63
CA GLU A 18 10.21 1.35 12.33
C GLU A 18 10.02 0.96 10.88
N LEU A 19 11.13 0.72 10.19
CA LEU A 19 11.16 0.22 8.82
C LEU A 19 11.68 -1.21 8.81
N MET A 20 10.99 -2.07 8.05
CA MET A 20 11.53 -3.33 7.61
C MET A 20 12.29 -3.12 6.33
N LEU A 21 13.55 -3.51 6.31
CA LEU A 21 14.44 -3.39 5.16
C LEU A 21 14.46 -4.67 4.33
N PHE A 22 14.42 -4.53 3.04
CA PHE A 22 14.44 -5.64 2.09
C PHE A 22 15.12 -5.27 0.78
N ARG A 23 15.43 -6.29 -0.02
CA ARG A 23 16.04 -6.15 -1.34
C ARG A 23 15.16 -6.78 -2.39
N LEU A 24 15.20 -6.20 -3.59
CA LEU A 24 14.38 -6.58 -4.73
C LEU A 24 15.21 -7.04 -5.94
N GLY A 25 16.52 -7.17 -5.76
CA GLY A 25 17.45 -7.53 -6.83
C GLY A 25 18.21 -6.35 -7.38
N HIS A 26 18.72 -6.49 -8.60
CA HIS A 26 19.50 -5.46 -9.27
C HIS A 26 18.62 -4.33 -9.79
N ALA A 27 19.08 -3.10 -9.60
CA ALA A 27 18.51 -1.94 -10.29
C ALA A 27 18.88 -1.98 -11.79
N PRO A 28 18.05 -1.38 -12.67
CA PRO A 28 18.33 -1.35 -14.11
C PRO A 28 19.73 -0.80 -14.44
N GLY A 29 20.48 -1.53 -15.27
CA GLY A 29 21.80 -1.11 -15.74
C GLY A 29 22.92 -1.13 -14.70
N THR A 30 22.72 -1.74 -13.55
CA THR A 30 23.74 -1.88 -12.51
C THR A 30 23.71 -3.25 -11.86
N ASP A 31 24.82 -3.62 -11.18
CA ASP A 31 24.90 -4.83 -10.35
C ASP A 31 24.56 -4.52 -8.88
N ARG A 32 24.13 -3.30 -8.58
CA ARG A 32 23.82 -2.88 -7.21
C ARG A 32 22.41 -3.30 -6.81
N ARG A 33 22.34 -3.83 -5.60
CA ARG A 33 21.11 -4.21 -4.93
C ARG A 33 20.78 -3.14 -3.89
N GLU A 34 19.88 -2.26 -4.24
CA GLU A 34 19.48 -1.15 -3.38
C GLU A 34 18.60 -1.64 -2.22
N LEU A 35 18.55 -0.86 -1.14
CA LEU A 35 17.70 -1.11 0.00
C LEU A 35 16.35 -0.42 -0.17
N PHE A 36 15.31 -1.16 0.10
CA PHE A 36 13.94 -0.68 0.19
C PHE A 36 13.42 -0.86 1.61
N GLY A 37 12.45 -0.08 1.97
CA GLY A 37 11.82 -0.15 3.27
C GLY A 37 10.30 0.00 3.21
N ILE A 38 9.66 -0.60 4.17
CA ILE A 38 8.23 -0.47 4.42
C ILE A 38 8.01 -0.28 5.92
N ASN A 39 6.99 0.50 6.28
CA ASN A 39 6.58 0.61 7.68
C ASN A 39 6.20 -0.77 8.22
N VAL A 40 6.86 -1.20 9.30
CA VAL A 40 6.68 -2.52 9.88
C VAL A 40 5.24 -2.82 10.31
N PHE A 41 4.46 -1.79 10.67
CA PHE A 41 3.06 -1.95 11.06
C PHE A 41 2.13 -2.40 9.92
N LYS A 42 2.56 -2.26 8.69
CA LYS A 42 1.82 -2.76 7.52
C LYS A 42 2.08 -4.23 7.24
N VAL A 43 3.16 -4.78 7.83
CA VAL A 43 3.56 -6.17 7.64
C VAL A 43 2.88 -7.03 8.69
N ARG A 44 2.08 -7.98 8.24
CA ARG A 44 1.44 -8.97 9.09
C ARG A 44 2.37 -10.12 9.42
N GLU A 45 3.06 -10.64 8.41
CA GLU A 45 4.02 -11.73 8.55
C GLU A 45 4.98 -11.82 7.36
N ILE A 46 6.08 -12.51 7.57
CA ILE A 46 7.06 -12.86 6.55
C ILE A 46 7.22 -14.37 6.54
N MET A 47 7.30 -14.96 5.37
CA MET A 47 7.49 -16.38 5.19
C MET A 47 8.36 -16.70 3.99
N VAL A 48 8.91 -17.89 3.97
CA VAL A 48 9.51 -18.45 2.75
C VAL A 48 8.42 -18.55 1.69
N MET A 49 8.78 -18.30 0.43
CA MET A 49 7.83 -18.31 -0.68
C MET A 49 7.07 -19.64 -0.72
N PRO A 50 5.74 -19.62 -0.53
CA PRO A 50 4.90 -20.79 -0.69
C PRO A 50 4.65 -21.08 -2.17
N THR A 51 3.92 -22.15 -2.46
CA THR A 51 3.43 -22.42 -3.81
C THR A 51 2.48 -21.32 -4.26
N ILE A 52 2.76 -20.74 -5.42
CA ILE A 52 1.90 -19.73 -6.05
C ILE A 52 1.09 -20.37 -7.16
N THR A 53 -0.22 -20.20 -7.12
CA THR A 53 -1.12 -20.62 -8.19
C THR A 53 -1.30 -19.47 -9.15
N ALA A 54 -0.88 -19.66 -10.40
CA ALA A 54 -1.07 -18.66 -11.44
C ALA A 54 -2.57 -18.48 -11.75
N MET A 55 -2.98 -17.24 -11.98
CA MET A 55 -4.35 -16.90 -12.35
C MET A 55 -4.44 -16.55 -13.83
N PHE A 56 -5.50 -17.00 -14.50
CA PHE A 56 -5.81 -16.55 -15.85
C PHE A 56 -6.20 -15.07 -15.83
N ASN A 57 -5.70 -14.32 -16.81
CA ASN A 57 -5.96 -12.86 -16.93
C ASN A 57 -5.60 -12.06 -15.68
N ALA A 58 -4.60 -12.50 -14.92
CA ALA A 58 -4.10 -11.71 -13.80
C ALA A 58 -3.64 -10.33 -14.28
N PRO A 59 -3.85 -9.27 -13.48
CA PRO A 59 -3.27 -7.95 -13.79
C PRO A 59 -1.75 -8.04 -13.94
N PRO A 60 -1.11 -7.13 -14.69
CA PRO A 60 0.34 -7.04 -14.74
C PRO A 60 0.93 -6.98 -13.34
N HIS A 61 2.07 -7.65 -13.13
CA HIS A 61 2.77 -7.72 -11.84
C HIS A 61 2.06 -8.53 -10.74
N VAL A 62 0.97 -9.22 -11.04
CA VAL A 62 0.38 -10.21 -10.13
C VAL A 62 0.88 -11.59 -10.53
N LEU A 63 1.64 -12.24 -9.66
CA LEU A 63 2.17 -13.60 -9.88
C LEU A 63 1.07 -14.67 -9.84
N GLY A 64 0.03 -14.42 -9.08
CA GLY A 64 -1.07 -15.33 -8.83
C GLY A 64 -1.58 -15.20 -7.41
N VAL A 65 -2.01 -16.31 -6.82
CA VAL A 65 -2.51 -16.39 -5.46
C VAL A 65 -1.77 -17.44 -4.64
N ALA A 66 -1.67 -17.20 -3.35
CA ALA A 66 -1.17 -18.17 -2.38
C ALA A 66 -2.28 -18.54 -1.40
N ASN A 67 -2.32 -19.81 -1.01
CA ASN A 67 -3.17 -20.26 0.08
C ASN A 67 -2.36 -20.23 1.38
N ILE A 68 -2.67 -19.28 2.24
CA ILE A 68 -2.01 -19.11 3.53
C ILE A 68 -3.04 -19.38 4.63
N ARG A 69 -2.91 -20.51 5.29
CA ARG A 69 -3.82 -20.96 6.34
C ARG A 69 -5.31 -20.89 5.95
N GLY A 70 -5.62 -21.34 4.71
CA GLY A 70 -6.98 -21.34 4.17
C GLY A 70 -7.45 -20.00 3.59
N GLN A 71 -6.69 -18.94 3.71
CA GLN A 71 -6.97 -17.65 3.08
C GLN A 71 -6.27 -17.57 1.72
N ILE A 72 -7.02 -17.22 0.69
CA ILE A 72 -6.48 -17.01 -0.66
C ILE A 72 -6.02 -15.56 -0.77
N ILE A 73 -4.72 -15.37 -0.94
CA ILE A 73 -4.06 -14.06 -0.91
C ILE A 73 -3.39 -13.79 -2.25
N PRO A 74 -3.68 -12.65 -2.92
CA PRO A 74 -2.98 -12.27 -4.13
C PRO A 74 -1.51 -11.93 -3.84
N VAL A 75 -0.63 -12.33 -4.76
CA VAL A 75 0.82 -12.15 -4.66
C VAL A 75 1.31 -11.23 -5.76
N ILE A 76 1.91 -10.12 -5.37
CA ILE A 76 2.42 -9.08 -6.25
C ILE A 76 3.93 -9.25 -6.41
N ASP A 77 4.41 -9.18 -7.65
CA ASP A 77 5.83 -9.16 -8.02
C ASP A 77 6.42 -7.76 -7.75
N LEU A 78 6.84 -7.52 -6.52
CA LEU A 78 7.35 -6.21 -6.13
C LEU A 78 8.62 -5.80 -6.88
N PRO A 79 9.60 -6.69 -7.14
CA PRO A 79 10.73 -6.36 -7.99
C PRO A 79 10.31 -5.83 -9.36
N ALA A 80 9.38 -6.50 -10.02
CA ALA A 80 8.89 -6.07 -11.33
C ALA A 80 8.20 -4.72 -11.29
N VAL A 81 7.42 -4.43 -10.24
CA VAL A 81 6.74 -3.13 -10.05
C VAL A 81 7.75 -1.99 -10.00
N VAL A 82 8.86 -2.15 -9.31
CA VAL A 82 9.88 -1.10 -9.18
C VAL A 82 10.96 -1.16 -10.26
N GLY A 83 10.92 -2.15 -11.15
CA GLY A 83 11.87 -2.31 -12.25
C GLY A 83 13.19 -2.98 -11.85
N CYS A 84 13.23 -3.73 -10.76
CA CYS A 84 14.39 -4.52 -10.33
C CYS A 84 14.34 -5.95 -10.89
N THR A 85 15.50 -6.56 -11.05
CA THR A 85 15.65 -7.96 -11.46
C THR A 85 16.22 -8.78 -10.33
N PRO A 86 15.47 -9.71 -9.73
CA PRO A 86 15.97 -10.59 -8.68
C PRO A 86 17.11 -11.48 -9.19
N THR A 87 18.19 -11.57 -8.43
CA THR A 87 19.30 -12.49 -8.70
C THR A 87 19.05 -13.88 -8.15
N ARG A 88 18.39 -13.97 -7.02
CA ARG A 88 18.07 -15.22 -6.32
C ARG A 88 16.62 -15.65 -6.49
N GLY A 89 15.86 -14.93 -7.32
CA GLY A 89 14.44 -15.12 -7.48
C GLY A 89 13.60 -14.55 -6.33
N HIS A 90 12.33 -14.87 -6.34
CA HIS A 90 11.37 -14.50 -5.31
C HIS A 90 11.42 -15.53 -4.18
N THR A 91 12.22 -15.29 -3.16
CA THR A 91 12.47 -16.29 -2.10
C THR A 91 11.60 -16.08 -0.86
N ILE A 92 11.14 -14.84 -0.64
CA ILE A 92 10.39 -14.43 0.54
C ILE A 92 9.05 -13.83 0.12
N LEU A 93 8.02 -14.16 0.89
CA LEU A 93 6.71 -13.56 0.80
C LEU A 93 6.47 -12.66 2.02
N MET A 94 6.18 -11.40 1.76
CA MET A 94 5.80 -10.41 2.75
C MET A 94 4.29 -10.20 2.70
N VAL A 95 3.58 -10.68 3.71
CA VAL A 95 2.12 -10.53 3.82
C VAL A 95 1.79 -9.22 4.49
N THR A 96 1.00 -8.41 3.85
CA THR A 96 0.59 -7.11 4.34
C THR A 96 -0.93 -7.05 4.52
N GLU A 97 -1.35 -6.23 5.46
CA GLU A 97 -2.76 -5.93 5.68
C GLU A 97 -2.98 -4.43 5.63
N TYR A 98 -3.85 -4.00 4.74
CA TYR A 98 -4.18 -2.60 4.55
C TYR A 98 -5.65 -2.45 4.15
N ALA A 99 -6.34 -1.46 4.71
CA ALA A 99 -7.74 -1.15 4.39
C ALA A 99 -8.66 -2.38 4.43
N ARG A 100 -8.47 -3.26 5.41
CA ARG A 100 -9.19 -4.53 5.61
C ARG A 100 -8.98 -5.56 4.49
N THR A 101 -7.98 -5.37 3.65
CA THR A 101 -7.57 -6.34 2.64
C THR A 101 -6.21 -6.93 3.00
N THR A 102 -6.03 -8.20 2.66
CA THR A 102 -4.76 -8.91 2.82
C THR A 102 -4.20 -9.21 1.44
N GLN A 103 -2.97 -8.83 1.21
CA GLN A 103 -2.20 -9.09 0.01
C GLN A 103 -0.77 -9.42 0.38
N ALA A 104 -0.02 -9.98 -0.54
CA ALA A 104 1.37 -10.32 -0.30
C ALA A 104 2.27 -9.79 -1.42
N PHE A 105 3.49 -9.44 -1.05
CA PHE A 105 4.53 -8.99 -1.96
C PHE A 105 5.67 -10.00 -1.98
N ALA A 106 6.01 -10.47 -3.17
CA ALA A 106 7.21 -11.27 -3.37
C ALA A 106 8.42 -10.35 -3.35
N VAL A 107 9.41 -10.69 -2.54
CA VAL A 107 10.68 -9.97 -2.42
C VAL A 107 11.85 -10.95 -2.52
N GLU A 108 13.04 -10.44 -2.83
CA GLU A 108 14.22 -11.29 -2.94
C GLU A 108 14.79 -11.66 -1.57
N GLU A 109 14.89 -10.69 -0.68
CA GLU A 109 15.54 -10.86 0.62
C GLU A 109 15.00 -9.83 1.62
N VAL A 110 14.84 -10.26 2.86
CA VAL A 110 14.55 -9.36 4.00
C VAL A 110 15.81 -9.25 4.84
N ASP A 111 16.23 -8.01 5.13
CA ASP A 111 17.45 -7.74 5.88
C ASP A 111 17.14 -7.63 7.39
N GLU A 112 16.71 -6.47 7.82
CA GLU A 112 16.54 -6.13 9.23
C GLU A 112 15.39 -5.14 9.43
N ILE A 113 15.01 -4.93 10.69
CA ILE A 113 14.11 -3.87 11.10
C ILE A 113 14.97 -2.78 11.75
N VAL A 114 14.83 -1.54 11.27
CA VAL A 114 15.53 -0.38 11.83
C VAL A 114 14.52 0.59 12.43
N ARG A 115 14.90 1.17 13.57
CA ARG A 115 14.16 2.26 14.20
C ARG A 115 14.85 3.57 13.87
N LEU A 116 14.09 4.52 13.32
CA LEU A 116 14.60 5.80 12.84
C LEU A 116 13.82 6.95 13.46
N ASP A 117 14.53 8.07 13.61
CA ASP A 117 13.93 9.37 13.86
C ASP A 117 13.44 9.98 12.55
N TRP A 118 12.32 10.69 12.59
CA TRP A 118 11.77 11.37 11.42
C TRP A 118 12.72 12.40 10.79
N SER A 119 13.67 12.94 11.56
CA SER A 119 14.71 13.84 11.05
C SER A 119 15.64 13.20 10.02
N ARG A 120 15.70 11.87 9.96
CA ARG A 120 16.51 11.10 9.01
C ARG A 120 15.79 10.78 7.70
N VAL A 121 14.57 11.24 7.56
CA VAL A 121 13.72 10.95 6.41
C VAL A 121 13.58 12.21 5.56
N LEU A 122 13.91 12.07 4.29
CA LEU A 122 13.76 13.11 3.28
C LEU A 122 12.61 12.75 2.35
N ALA A 123 11.70 13.69 2.11
CA ALA A 123 10.65 13.48 1.12
C ALA A 123 11.27 13.24 -0.27
N ALA A 124 10.78 12.24 -0.98
CA ALA A 124 11.18 11.97 -2.36
C ALA A 124 10.43 12.91 -3.31
N GLU A 125 10.84 14.17 -3.39
CA GLU A 125 10.22 15.12 -4.31
C GLU A 125 10.63 14.79 -5.75
N GLY A 126 9.68 14.27 -6.53
CA GLY A 126 9.72 14.26 -7.99
C GLY A 126 10.58 13.19 -8.69
N ASN A 127 11.36 12.37 -8.01
CA ASN A 127 12.34 11.48 -8.65
C ASN A 127 12.09 9.96 -8.49
N GLY A 128 11.06 9.54 -7.79
CA GLY A 128 10.79 8.11 -7.56
C GLY A 128 9.50 7.60 -8.19
N GLY A 129 8.84 8.40 -9.02
CA GLY A 129 7.45 8.15 -9.36
C GLY A 129 6.58 8.20 -8.08
N ASP A 130 5.33 7.86 -8.18
CA ASP A 130 4.41 7.83 -7.03
C ASP A 130 4.65 6.64 -6.07
N LEU A 131 5.67 5.80 -6.32
CA LEU A 131 5.91 4.56 -5.59
C LEU A 131 6.83 4.72 -4.39
N VAL A 132 7.69 5.74 -4.38
CA VAL A 132 8.62 6.03 -3.29
C VAL A 132 8.13 7.28 -2.55
N THR A 133 7.82 7.13 -1.27
CA THR A 133 7.36 8.26 -0.45
C THR A 133 8.51 9.11 0.06
N SER A 134 9.64 8.47 0.36
CA SER A 134 10.78 9.13 1.02
C SER A 134 12.06 8.32 0.87
N ILE A 135 13.18 9.01 1.15
CA ILE A 135 14.50 8.41 1.28
C ILE A 135 14.92 8.53 2.74
N ALA A 136 15.29 7.43 3.36
CA ALA A 136 15.75 7.40 4.74
C ALA A 136 17.26 7.14 4.82
N LYS A 137 17.94 7.85 5.73
CA LYS A 137 19.32 7.59 6.13
C LYS A 137 19.32 6.69 7.36
N ILE A 138 19.91 5.50 7.25
CA ILE A 138 19.78 4.47 8.30
C ILE A 138 21.01 4.33 9.21
N ASP A 139 22.16 4.85 8.81
CA ASP A 139 23.39 4.79 9.61
C ASP A 139 23.64 6.11 10.36
N GLY A 140 24.47 6.05 11.39
CA GLY A 140 24.74 7.20 12.27
C GLY A 140 25.55 8.34 11.64
N ASP A 141 26.33 8.04 10.61
CA ASP A 141 27.14 9.03 9.88
C ASP A 141 26.33 9.61 8.72
N ALA A 142 26.15 10.93 8.70
CA ALA A 142 25.35 11.60 7.69
C ALA A 142 25.97 11.53 6.28
N ASP A 143 27.30 11.46 6.18
CA ASP A 143 28.01 11.50 4.90
C ASP A 143 28.13 10.11 4.25
N THR A 144 28.19 9.06 5.05
CA THR A 144 28.36 7.67 4.60
C THR A 144 27.15 6.78 4.86
N SER A 145 26.05 7.35 5.31
CA SER A 145 24.83 6.61 5.62
C SER A 145 24.29 5.90 4.39
N ARG A 146 23.94 4.63 4.56
CA ARG A 146 23.17 3.90 3.55
C ARG A 146 21.80 4.54 3.40
N LEU A 147 21.31 4.58 2.17
CA LEU A 147 20.02 5.13 1.82
C LEU A 147 19.00 4.01 1.62
N VAL A 148 17.82 4.21 2.13
CA VAL A 148 16.67 3.32 1.95
C VAL A 148 15.56 4.05 1.23
N GLN A 149 15.05 3.47 0.15
CA GLN A 149 13.87 3.94 -0.54
C GLN A 149 12.63 3.40 0.16
N VAL A 150 11.85 4.27 0.79
CA VAL A 150 10.63 3.88 1.50
C VAL A 150 9.49 3.80 0.50
N LEU A 151 8.95 2.60 0.31
CA LEU A 151 7.89 2.35 -0.66
C LEU A 151 6.50 2.67 -0.10
N ASP A 152 5.67 3.26 -0.96
CA ASP A 152 4.24 3.41 -0.74
C ASP A 152 3.51 2.16 -1.25
N VAL A 153 3.41 1.14 -0.38
CA VAL A 153 2.74 -0.12 -0.74
C VAL A 153 1.26 0.05 -1.02
N GLU A 154 0.63 1.06 -0.48
CA GLU A 154 -0.78 1.39 -0.71
C GLU A 154 -0.98 1.93 -2.12
N GLN A 155 -0.08 2.82 -2.57
CA GLN A 155 -0.08 3.32 -3.94
C GLN A 155 0.25 2.20 -4.93
N ILE A 156 1.23 1.36 -4.61
CA ILE A 156 1.58 0.18 -5.43
C ILE A 156 0.35 -0.72 -5.58
N LEU A 157 -0.35 -1.00 -4.49
CA LEU A 157 -1.55 -1.83 -4.51
C LEU A 157 -2.64 -1.23 -5.39
N ARG A 158 -2.89 0.08 -5.28
CA ARG A 158 -3.85 0.79 -6.13
C ARG A 158 -3.50 0.72 -7.61
N ASN A 159 -2.21 0.78 -7.94
CA ASN A 159 -1.73 0.74 -9.33
C ASN A 159 -1.80 -0.67 -9.91
N VAL A 160 -1.45 -1.69 -9.12
CA VAL A 160 -1.38 -3.10 -9.57
C VAL A 160 -2.75 -3.77 -9.55
N MET A 161 -3.53 -3.50 -8.53
CA MET A 161 -4.89 -4.02 -8.36
C MET A 161 -5.84 -2.84 -8.08
N PRO A 162 -6.14 -2.01 -9.09
CA PRO A 162 -7.09 -0.93 -8.90
C PRO A 162 -8.40 -1.53 -8.39
N PRO A 163 -9.06 -0.87 -7.41
CA PRO A 163 -10.39 -1.27 -7.01
C PRO A 163 -11.24 -1.33 -8.28
N ALA A 164 -12.05 -2.36 -8.40
CA ALA A 164 -13.01 -2.43 -9.49
C ALA A 164 -13.75 -1.09 -9.50
N ASN A 165 -13.61 -0.33 -10.58
CA ASN A 165 -14.49 0.79 -10.84
C ASN A 165 -15.86 0.20 -11.17
N ASP A 166 -16.53 -0.27 -10.16
CA ASP A 166 -17.97 -0.30 -10.15
C ASP A 166 -18.38 1.17 -10.01
N ASP A 167 -18.36 1.88 -11.13
CA ASP A 167 -19.07 3.14 -11.22
C ASP A 167 -20.50 2.80 -10.80
N ILE A 168 -20.85 3.22 -9.58
CA ILE A 168 -22.20 3.00 -9.07
C ILE A 168 -23.15 3.68 -10.06
N THR A 169 -23.78 2.87 -10.88
CA THR A 169 -24.73 3.35 -11.88
C THR A 169 -26.13 3.46 -11.28
N ALA A 170 -27.00 4.19 -11.92
CA ALA A 170 -28.40 4.28 -11.49
C ALA A 170 -29.10 2.92 -11.45
N GLU A 171 -28.60 1.91 -12.20
CA GLU A 171 -29.10 0.55 -12.21
C GLU A 171 -28.71 -0.21 -10.94
N ASP A 172 -27.54 0.10 -10.34
CA ASP A 172 -27.04 -0.53 -9.12
C ASP A 172 -27.76 -0.05 -7.86
N VAL A 173 -28.36 1.14 -7.92
CA VAL A 173 -28.98 1.79 -6.76
C VAL A 173 -30.44 1.37 -6.53
N GLY A 174 -31.05 0.70 -7.50
CA GLY A 174 -32.45 0.29 -7.44
C GLY A 174 -33.43 1.47 -7.58
N ASP A 175 -34.65 1.31 -7.07
CA ASP A 175 -35.69 2.34 -7.17
C ASP A 175 -35.29 3.65 -6.48
N ALA A 176 -35.46 4.76 -7.17
CA ALA A 176 -35.09 6.09 -6.68
C ALA A 176 -35.77 6.41 -5.35
N ILE A 177 -34.97 6.70 -4.34
CA ILE A 177 -35.46 7.18 -3.04
C ILE A 177 -36.04 8.58 -3.23
N ARG A 178 -37.32 8.76 -2.97
CA ARG A 178 -37.95 10.08 -3.00
C ARG A 178 -37.76 10.77 -1.65
N LEU A 179 -36.89 11.76 -1.63
CA LEU A 179 -36.75 12.63 -0.47
C LEU A 179 -37.95 13.58 -0.37
N PRO A 180 -38.35 13.97 0.86
CA PRO A 180 -39.30 15.06 1.04
C PRO A 180 -38.84 16.34 0.33
N PRO A 181 -39.79 17.21 -0.13
CA PRO A 181 -39.41 18.45 -0.77
C PRO A 181 -38.48 19.29 0.11
N GLY A 182 -37.36 19.73 -0.44
CA GLY A 182 -36.35 20.53 0.29
C GLY A 182 -35.40 19.75 1.18
N ALA A 183 -35.49 18.42 1.21
CA ALA A 183 -34.51 17.59 1.94
C ALA A 183 -33.19 17.52 1.17
N VAL A 184 -32.10 17.58 1.91
CA VAL A 184 -30.72 17.47 1.40
C VAL A 184 -29.96 16.46 2.26
N ILE A 185 -29.21 15.57 1.64
CA ILE A 185 -28.33 14.63 2.37
C ILE A 185 -27.04 15.35 2.73
N LEU A 186 -26.69 15.36 4.00
CA LEU A 186 -25.39 15.80 4.48
C LEU A 186 -24.51 14.57 4.67
N ALA A 187 -23.38 14.52 3.98
CA ALA A 187 -22.39 13.44 4.12
C ALA A 187 -21.03 14.05 4.48
N ALA A 188 -20.32 13.40 5.38
CA ALA A 188 -19.00 13.80 5.82
C ALA A 188 -18.09 12.60 5.97
N ASP A 189 -16.85 12.73 5.52
CA ASP A 189 -15.80 11.73 5.72
C ASP A 189 -14.43 12.41 5.56
N ASP A 190 -13.46 12.03 6.35
CA ASP A 190 -12.11 12.58 6.32
C ASP A 190 -11.26 11.96 5.19
N SER A 191 -11.65 10.81 4.68
CA SER A 191 -10.99 10.14 3.56
C SER A 191 -11.44 10.71 2.21
N PRO A 192 -10.51 11.23 1.38
CA PRO A 192 -10.86 11.69 0.02
C PRO A 192 -11.48 10.60 -0.86
N VAL A 193 -11.02 9.35 -0.70
CA VAL A 193 -11.53 8.20 -1.46
C VAL A 193 -12.96 7.86 -1.04
N ALA A 194 -13.22 7.83 0.27
CA ALA A 194 -14.56 7.58 0.78
C ALA A 194 -15.53 8.68 0.35
N ARG A 195 -15.13 9.95 0.39
CA ARG A 195 -15.95 11.05 -0.12
C ARG A 195 -16.31 10.88 -1.58
N MET A 196 -15.33 10.53 -2.42
CA MET A 196 -15.56 10.29 -3.84
C MET A 196 -16.58 9.16 -4.08
N MET A 197 -16.47 8.05 -3.34
CA MET A 197 -17.42 6.93 -3.45
C MET A 197 -18.83 7.32 -2.99
N ILE A 198 -18.93 8.08 -1.91
CA ILE A 198 -20.22 8.59 -1.41
C ILE A 198 -20.85 9.54 -2.43
N GLU A 199 -20.07 10.46 -3.01
CA GLU A 199 -20.55 11.39 -4.02
C GLU A 199 -21.05 10.66 -5.27
N GLN A 200 -20.33 9.65 -5.75
CA GLN A 200 -20.75 8.82 -6.86
C GLN A 200 -22.10 8.14 -6.59
N GLY A 201 -22.24 7.54 -5.40
CA GLY A 201 -23.48 6.91 -4.98
C GLY A 201 -24.65 7.90 -4.93
N LEU A 202 -24.47 9.04 -4.27
CA LEU A 202 -25.51 10.06 -4.14
C LEU A 202 -25.89 10.69 -5.50
N THR A 203 -24.91 10.87 -6.37
CA THR A 203 -25.14 11.38 -7.74
C THR A 203 -25.92 10.35 -8.56
N ALA A 204 -25.56 9.07 -8.48
CA ALA A 204 -26.29 8.00 -9.17
C ALA A 204 -27.75 7.87 -8.69
N MET A 205 -28.00 8.13 -7.39
CA MET A 205 -29.34 8.16 -6.80
C MET A 205 -30.14 9.40 -7.22
N GLY A 206 -29.52 10.40 -7.79
CA GLY A 206 -30.18 11.66 -8.21
C GLY A 206 -30.70 12.51 -7.05
N VAL A 207 -30.11 12.38 -5.86
CA VAL A 207 -30.55 13.11 -4.66
C VAL A 207 -29.69 14.35 -4.39
N PRO A 208 -30.24 15.45 -3.87
CA PRO A 208 -29.44 16.59 -3.46
C PRO A 208 -28.56 16.26 -2.26
N TYR A 209 -27.28 16.63 -2.31
CA TYR A 209 -26.37 16.39 -1.21
C TYR A 209 -25.37 17.54 -0.98
N ILE A 210 -24.80 17.55 0.21
CA ILE A 210 -23.66 18.41 0.59
C ILE A 210 -22.59 17.50 1.16
N MET A 211 -21.38 17.60 0.58
CA MET A 211 -20.19 16.92 1.09
C MET A 211 -19.34 17.85 1.93
N THR A 212 -18.83 17.34 3.04
CA THR A 212 -17.89 18.05 3.91
C THR A 212 -16.75 17.12 4.37
N LYS A 213 -15.75 17.73 4.98
CA LYS A 213 -14.64 17.01 5.61
C LYS A 213 -14.97 16.64 7.04
#